data_6dfecedb6977c4981c24148f9d2e76de
#
_entry.id   6dfecedb6977c4981c24148f9d2e76de
#
_cell.length_a   1.000
_cell.length_b   1.000
_cell.length_c   1.000
_cell.angle_alpha   90.00
_cell.angle_beta   90.00
_cell.angle_gamma   90.00
#
_symmetry.space_group_name_H-M   'P 1'
#
loop_
_entity.id
_entity.type
_entity.pdbx_description
1 polymer ?
#
loop_
_entity_poly.entity_id
_entity_poly.type
_entity_poly.pdbx_seq_one_letter_code
_entity_poly.pdbx_strand_id
1 'polypeptide(L)'
;MSRYIFFSGKGGVGKTTMAVATAVYHAMKGEKILIISTDPASNLGDIFEKRIGHAITPIMPNLSAMDIDPDAATEEYREKVIGPMRGIMPDDIMKVLEEQFRSACTVEIAAFDRFTDFLVNDEFDLIVFDTAPTGHTIRLLELPVDWSKHIEESAKGSGQTCIGPVSSIQGAKEKYDRAIAAMRDASRTEFKLVLKPEKTSLAETLRAHDELSTLGIRNFSIIVNGIYPNDEIARSRYANLSTMQVRYLGAIEKALPYPTINVLLQSGEIKGPQAIKDFAGIVFDGKNGVVDSRIKESMRYDNFADGTALADILQKKYNSKMVIITGKGGVGKTITACAVAAYLAGDWHETLLVTTDPAAHIGYVLDEPVGATIARTKALPHLSAVRIDQKTAVGTYKEKIIADAVRSGYSADMLIVLKEELESPCTEEMAVFEEFSHLTENSDFDYIVFDTAPTGHTLRLLELPYDYARQVEMMVNIKKDNDFASDAKKKLETLVKKLKDSDHCTFLLVIYPEYTPIQEAKRTMDDLALAGIHVQGIIADNVLEIDESTPDFFRRRYGMQQHYLGIAEKTFRLPIFRIPMFDDEIIGLPTLKEVSESLFQRECCPERSGYNPNTKEIML
;
A
#
# COMPACT_ATOMS: atom_id res chain seq x y z
N MET A 1 3.36 -23.37 25.05
CA MET A 1 2.80 -22.05 24.68
C MET A 1 3.49 -21.56 23.45
N SER A 2 2.73 -21.16 22.44
CA SER A 2 3.24 -20.66 21.16
C SER A 2 4.03 -19.35 21.33
N ARG A 3 5.11 -19.21 20.56
CA ARG A 3 5.82 -17.94 20.38
C ARG A 3 5.29 -17.23 19.13
N TYR A 4 5.42 -15.92 19.08
CA TYR A 4 4.93 -15.08 17.99
C TYR A 4 6.02 -14.17 17.49
N ILE A 5 6.19 -14.08 16.18
CA ILE A 5 7.07 -13.11 15.52
C ILE A 5 6.24 -12.30 14.52
N PHE A 6 6.22 -10.99 14.70
CA PHE A 6 5.56 -10.04 13.81
C PHE A 6 6.58 -9.32 12.96
N PHE A 7 6.34 -9.29 11.65
CA PHE A 7 7.15 -8.50 10.72
C PHE A 7 6.44 -7.20 10.39
N SER A 8 7.04 -6.07 10.75
CA SER A 8 6.50 -4.74 10.47
C SER A 8 7.52 -3.89 9.71
N GLY A 9 7.05 -2.94 8.91
CA GLY A 9 7.89 -2.04 8.11
C GLY A 9 7.15 -1.48 6.91
N LYS A 10 7.71 -0.46 6.27
CA LYS A 10 7.19 0.16 5.05
C LYS A 10 6.95 -0.87 3.93
N GLY A 11 6.09 -0.52 2.96
CA GLY A 11 5.95 -1.31 1.73
C GLY A 11 7.27 -1.42 0.96
N GLY A 12 7.56 -2.60 0.39
CA GLY A 12 8.73 -2.82 -0.46
C GLY A 12 10.07 -2.99 0.24
N VAL A 13 10.11 -3.08 1.58
CA VAL A 13 11.36 -3.33 2.34
C VAL A 13 11.75 -4.82 2.43
N GLY A 14 10.88 -5.73 1.94
CA GLY A 14 11.12 -7.18 1.97
C GLY A 14 10.60 -7.90 3.20
N LYS A 15 9.53 -7.40 3.85
CA LYS A 15 8.90 -8.05 5.01
C LYS A 15 8.55 -9.52 4.75
N THR A 16 7.78 -9.79 3.72
CA THR A 16 7.33 -11.14 3.34
C THR A 16 8.50 -12.09 3.11
N THR A 17 9.55 -11.63 2.40
CA THR A 17 10.75 -12.43 2.17
C THR A 17 11.45 -12.79 3.47
N MET A 18 11.56 -11.84 4.40
CA MET A 18 12.18 -12.06 5.71
C MET A 18 11.32 -12.91 6.63
N ALA A 19 9.99 -12.76 6.60
CA ALA A 19 9.04 -13.60 7.33
C ALA A 19 9.13 -15.05 6.86
N VAL A 20 9.12 -15.26 5.54
CA VAL A 20 9.26 -16.59 4.93
C VAL A 20 10.61 -17.23 5.26
N ALA A 21 11.71 -16.48 5.13
CA ALA A 21 13.05 -16.97 5.48
C ALA A 21 13.13 -17.39 6.96
N THR A 22 12.54 -16.60 7.87
CA THR A 22 12.47 -16.91 9.30
C THR A 22 11.65 -18.17 9.55
N ALA A 23 10.47 -18.29 8.95
CA ALA A 23 9.60 -19.46 9.08
C ALA A 23 10.30 -20.73 8.58
N VAL A 24 10.94 -20.68 7.41
CA VAL A 24 11.70 -21.81 6.84
C VAL A 24 12.89 -22.18 7.73
N TYR A 25 13.63 -21.20 8.25
CA TYR A 25 14.76 -21.44 9.14
C TYR A 25 14.38 -22.22 10.41
N HIS A 26 13.32 -21.80 11.09
CA HIS A 26 12.81 -22.48 12.28
C HIS A 26 12.23 -23.87 11.96
N ALA A 27 11.51 -24.02 10.85
CA ALA A 27 10.98 -25.31 10.40
C ALA A 27 12.11 -26.32 10.09
N MET A 28 13.23 -25.86 9.52
CA MET A 28 14.43 -26.68 9.29
C MET A 28 15.09 -27.14 10.59
N LYS A 29 14.88 -26.41 11.70
CA LYS A 29 15.33 -26.81 13.05
C LYS A 29 14.36 -27.78 13.76
N GLY A 30 13.24 -28.12 13.10
CA GLY A 30 12.28 -29.10 13.61
C GLY A 30 11.12 -28.50 14.40
N GLU A 31 11.03 -27.18 14.52
CA GLU A 31 9.90 -26.50 15.17
C GLU A 31 8.66 -26.53 14.27
N LYS A 32 7.46 -26.73 14.82
CA LYS A 32 6.18 -26.70 14.10
C LYS A 32 5.75 -25.25 13.87
N ILE A 33 5.81 -24.79 12.64
CA ILE A 33 5.64 -23.39 12.27
C ILE A 33 4.36 -23.17 11.47
N LEU A 34 3.68 -22.07 11.75
CA LEU A 34 2.65 -21.49 10.90
C LEU A 34 3.09 -20.09 10.49
N ILE A 35 3.13 -19.80 9.19
CA ILE A 35 3.25 -18.44 8.68
C ILE A 35 1.89 -17.96 8.20
N ILE A 36 1.50 -16.76 8.64
CA ILE A 36 0.21 -16.14 8.33
C ILE A 36 0.47 -14.78 7.69
N SER A 37 -0.11 -14.55 6.52
CA SER A 37 -0.18 -13.19 5.98
C SER A 37 -1.51 -12.54 6.34
N THR A 38 -1.40 -11.28 6.79
CA THR A 38 -2.56 -10.38 6.99
C THR A 38 -2.60 -9.29 5.91
N ASP A 39 -1.71 -9.35 4.93
CA ASP A 39 -1.70 -8.43 3.79
C ASP A 39 -2.70 -8.95 2.74
N PRO A 40 -3.75 -8.18 2.39
CA PRO A 40 -4.68 -8.57 1.33
C PRO A 40 -4.01 -8.84 -0.02
N ALA A 41 -2.87 -8.18 -0.25
CA ALA A 41 -2.00 -8.42 -1.41
C ALA A 41 -0.88 -9.42 -1.08
N SER A 42 -1.21 -10.50 -0.35
CA SER A 42 -0.24 -11.52 0.07
C SER A 42 0.55 -12.09 -1.10
N ASN A 43 1.85 -12.26 -0.87
CA ASN A 43 2.79 -12.86 -1.82
C ASN A 43 3.34 -14.21 -1.36
N LEU A 44 2.78 -14.78 -0.28
CA LEU A 44 3.25 -16.09 0.21
C LEU A 44 3.15 -17.16 -0.87
N GLY A 45 2.01 -17.20 -1.59
CA GLY A 45 1.81 -18.11 -2.70
C GLY A 45 2.83 -17.97 -3.82
N ASP A 46 3.20 -16.73 -4.14
CA ASP A 46 4.20 -16.43 -5.18
C ASP A 46 5.61 -16.88 -4.77
N ILE A 47 6.00 -16.61 -3.50
CA ILE A 47 7.32 -16.96 -2.97
C ILE A 47 7.47 -18.48 -2.85
N PHE A 48 6.46 -19.18 -2.34
CA PHE A 48 6.48 -20.64 -2.20
C PHE A 48 6.15 -21.40 -3.48
N GLU A 49 5.76 -20.72 -4.56
CA GLU A 49 5.26 -21.31 -5.81
C GLU A 49 4.12 -22.31 -5.57
N LYS A 50 3.23 -21.97 -4.63
CA LYS A 50 2.13 -22.82 -4.20
C LYS A 50 0.89 -21.99 -3.94
N ARG A 51 -0.28 -22.49 -4.31
CA ARG A 51 -1.54 -21.82 -3.98
C ARG A 51 -1.76 -21.87 -2.47
N ILE A 52 -1.78 -20.70 -1.85
CA ILE A 52 -2.09 -20.48 -0.45
C ILE A 52 -3.38 -19.65 -0.39
N GLY A 53 -4.21 -19.90 0.59
CA GLY A 53 -5.47 -19.19 0.79
C GLY A 53 -5.87 -19.20 2.26
N HIS A 54 -7.15 -19.02 2.54
CA HIS A 54 -7.70 -18.90 3.89
C HIS A 54 -7.53 -20.15 4.77
N ALA A 55 -7.38 -21.33 4.16
CA ALA A 55 -7.13 -22.58 4.89
C ALA A 55 -5.63 -22.81 5.12
N ILE A 56 -5.28 -23.39 6.28
CA ILE A 56 -3.91 -23.78 6.61
C ILE A 56 -3.42 -24.80 5.57
N THR A 57 -2.38 -24.43 4.82
CA THR A 57 -1.81 -25.21 3.72
C THR A 57 -0.41 -25.70 4.09
N PRO A 58 -0.15 -27.02 4.11
CA PRO A 58 1.20 -27.54 4.32
C PRO A 58 2.15 -27.12 3.19
N ILE A 59 3.31 -26.56 3.52
CA ILE A 59 4.32 -26.10 2.56
C ILE A 59 5.48 -27.10 2.46
N MET A 60 6.08 -27.43 3.59
CA MET A 60 7.17 -28.39 3.74
C MET A 60 7.08 -29.04 5.14
N PRO A 61 7.92 -30.05 5.46
CA PRO A 61 7.93 -30.60 6.81
C PRO A 61 8.05 -29.50 7.87
N ASN A 62 7.19 -29.55 8.87
CA ASN A 62 7.07 -28.62 9.98
C ASN A 62 6.66 -27.17 9.62
N LEU A 63 6.34 -26.86 8.36
CA LEU A 63 5.90 -25.53 7.93
C LEU A 63 4.54 -25.61 7.23
N SER A 64 3.60 -24.84 7.73
CA SER A 64 2.33 -24.52 7.09
C SER A 64 2.20 -23.03 6.86
N ALA A 65 1.39 -22.65 5.88
CA ALA A 65 1.12 -21.24 5.55
C ALA A 65 -0.37 -21.02 5.33
N MET A 66 -0.83 -19.79 5.57
CA MET A 66 -2.16 -19.34 5.21
C MET A 66 -2.19 -17.83 4.95
N ASP A 67 -3.14 -17.39 4.15
CA ASP A 67 -3.50 -15.99 3.97
C ASP A 67 -4.86 -15.75 4.64
N ILE A 68 -4.98 -14.69 5.43
CA ILE A 68 -6.29 -14.28 5.94
C ILE A 68 -7.00 -13.55 4.79
N ASP A 69 -7.91 -14.27 4.14
CA ASP A 69 -8.78 -13.72 3.12
C ASP A 69 -9.92 -12.95 3.80
N PRO A 70 -10.05 -11.63 3.56
CA PRO A 70 -11.05 -10.81 4.22
C PRO A 70 -12.49 -11.24 3.92
N ASP A 71 -12.78 -11.68 2.68
CA ASP A 71 -14.12 -12.09 2.27
C ASP A 71 -14.50 -13.42 2.93
N ALA A 72 -13.59 -14.39 2.95
CA ALA A 72 -13.80 -15.66 3.62
C ALA A 72 -13.94 -15.48 5.14
N ALA A 73 -13.11 -14.62 5.75
CA ALA A 73 -13.22 -14.29 7.17
C ALA A 73 -14.55 -13.62 7.50
N THR A 74 -15.05 -12.74 6.62
CA THR A 74 -16.36 -12.07 6.77
C THR A 74 -17.50 -13.06 6.73
N GLU A 75 -17.45 -14.04 5.83
CA GLU A 75 -18.46 -15.09 5.74
C GLU A 75 -18.45 -16.00 6.98
N GLU A 76 -17.28 -16.41 7.46
CA GLU A 76 -17.14 -17.18 8.71
C GLU A 76 -17.67 -16.39 9.91
N TYR A 77 -17.32 -15.11 10.02
CA TYR A 77 -17.78 -14.23 11.09
C TYR A 77 -19.29 -14.01 11.05
N ARG A 78 -19.84 -13.76 9.85
CA ARG A 78 -21.29 -13.61 9.64
C ARG A 78 -22.03 -14.87 10.07
N GLU A 79 -21.59 -16.04 9.65
CA GLU A 79 -22.23 -17.30 10.05
C GLU A 79 -22.16 -17.55 11.56
N LYS A 80 -21.04 -17.19 12.18
CA LYS A 80 -20.85 -17.28 13.64
C LYS A 80 -21.82 -16.38 14.43
N VAL A 81 -22.10 -15.17 13.92
CA VAL A 81 -22.96 -14.18 14.63
C VAL A 81 -24.41 -14.35 14.25
N ILE A 82 -24.73 -14.48 12.96
CA ILE A 82 -26.12 -14.52 12.45
C ILE A 82 -26.68 -15.95 12.49
N GLY A 83 -25.85 -16.96 12.28
CA GLY A 83 -26.28 -18.37 12.22
C GLY A 83 -27.19 -18.79 13.38
N PRO A 84 -26.82 -18.50 14.65
CA PRO A 84 -27.66 -18.79 15.81
C PRO A 84 -29.02 -18.07 15.85
N MET A 85 -29.16 -16.95 15.08
CA MET A 85 -30.38 -16.14 15.05
C MET A 85 -31.37 -16.61 13.97
N ARG A 86 -30.89 -17.38 12.98
CA ARG A 86 -31.73 -17.92 11.93
C ARG A 86 -32.81 -18.84 12.46
N GLY A 87 -34.04 -18.58 12.05
CA GLY A 87 -35.23 -19.31 12.52
C GLY A 87 -35.76 -18.87 13.91
N ILE A 88 -35.09 -17.92 14.57
CA ILE A 88 -35.53 -17.31 15.83
C ILE A 88 -36.07 -15.91 15.56
N MET A 89 -35.39 -15.15 14.69
CA MET A 89 -35.78 -13.78 14.32
C MET A 89 -36.66 -13.77 13.07
N PRO A 90 -37.57 -12.76 12.92
CA PRO A 90 -38.33 -12.53 11.70
C PRO A 90 -37.45 -12.28 10.47
N ASP A 91 -37.88 -12.73 9.29
CA ASP A 91 -37.13 -12.66 8.04
C ASP A 91 -36.76 -11.24 7.61
N ASP A 92 -37.58 -10.24 7.92
CA ASP A 92 -37.33 -8.83 7.67
C ASP A 92 -36.18 -8.28 8.52
N ILE A 93 -36.11 -8.66 9.78
CA ILE A 93 -34.98 -8.31 10.68
C ILE A 93 -33.72 -9.02 10.22
N MET A 94 -33.80 -10.29 9.84
CA MET A 94 -32.65 -11.06 9.33
C MET A 94 -32.05 -10.42 8.07
N LYS A 95 -32.87 -9.93 7.15
CA LYS A 95 -32.37 -9.23 5.95
C LYS A 95 -31.61 -7.95 6.29
N VAL A 96 -32.11 -7.16 7.23
CA VAL A 96 -31.42 -5.94 7.68
C VAL A 96 -30.07 -6.28 8.33
N LEU A 97 -30.02 -7.30 9.19
CA LEU A 97 -28.79 -7.77 9.79
C LEU A 97 -27.80 -8.27 8.72
N GLU A 98 -28.24 -9.12 7.79
CA GLU A 98 -27.38 -9.63 6.71
C GLU A 98 -26.83 -8.51 5.81
N GLU A 99 -27.56 -7.41 5.63
CA GLU A 99 -27.11 -6.23 4.90
C GLU A 99 -26.07 -5.43 5.71
N GLN A 100 -26.25 -5.26 7.02
CA GLN A 100 -25.26 -4.60 7.89
C GLN A 100 -23.91 -5.31 7.89
N PHE A 101 -23.90 -6.65 7.81
CA PHE A 101 -22.68 -7.46 7.75
C PHE A 101 -21.93 -7.40 6.41
N ARG A 102 -22.40 -6.63 5.43
CA ARG A 102 -21.67 -6.33 4.19
C ARG A 102 -20.86 -5.03 4.26
N SER A 103 -20.84 -4.37 5.42
CA SER A 103 -20.10 -3.13 5.59
C SER A 103 -18.57 -3.37 5.62
N ALA A 104 -17.80 -2.37 5.22
CA ALA A 104 -16.33 -2.39 5.29
C ALA A 104 -15.82 -2.65 6.72
N CYS A 105 -16.51 -2.12 7.74
CA CYS A 105 -16.19 -2.38 9.15
C CYS A 105 -16.28 -3.87 9.51
N THR A 106 -17.27 -4.57 8.98
CA THR A 106 -17.42 -6.01 9.24
C THR A 106 -16.25 -6.81 8.67
N VAL A 107 -15.77 -6.43 7.50
CA VAL A 107 -14.61 -7.06 6.85
C VAL A 107 -13.36 -6.93 7.72
N GLU A 108 -13.10 -5.74 8.27
CA GLU A 108 -11.94 -5.52 9.13
C GLU A 108 -12.04 -6.30 10.45
N ILE A 109 -13.22 -6.30 11.08
CA ILE A 109 -13.46 -7.04 12.33
C ILE A 109 -13.37 -8.54 12.10
N ALA A 110 -13.89 -9.05 11.01
CA ALA A 110 -13.86 -10.47 10.69
C ALA A 110 -12.40 -10.94 10.46
N ALA A 111 -11.63 -10.20 9.70
CA ALA A 111 -10.20 -10.47 9.52
C ALA A 111 -9.43 -10.41 10.85
N PHE A 112 -9.79 -9.45 11.71
CA PHE A 112 -9.22 -9.33 13.04
C PHE A 112 -9.66 -10.48 13.99
N ASP A 113 -10.94 -10.87 14.01
CA ASP A 113 -11.43 -12.00 14.82
C ASP A 113 -10.69 -13.29 14.45
N ARG A 114 -10.47 -13.50 13.14
CA ARG A 114 -9.69 -14.63 12.64
C ARG A 114 -8.22 -14.57 13.05
N PHE A 115 -7.60 -13.40 12.98
CA PHE A 115 -6.23 -13.16 13.44
C PHE A 115 -6.08 -13.49 14.94
N THR A 116 -7.02 -13.09 15.78
CA THR A 116 -6.97 -13.33 17.23
C THR A 116 -7.11 -14.82 17.59
N ASP A 117 -7.75 -15.64 16.75
CA ASP A 117 -7.82 -17.10 16.96
C ASP A 117 -6.43 -17.72 17.05
N PHE A 118 -5.48 -17.22 16.28
CA PHE A 118 -4.11 -17.72 16.26
C PHE A 118 -3.26 -17.24 17.44
N LEU A 119 -3.61 -16.13 18.08
CA LEU A 119 -2.92 -15.60 19.26
C LEU A 119 -3.32 -16.32 20.57
N VAL A 120 -4.43 -17.05 20.54
CA VAL A 120 -4.92 -17.81 21.69
C VAL A 120 -4.82 -19.32 21.51
N ASN A 121 -4.29 -19.78 20.36
CA ASN A 121 -4.11 -21.20 20.03
C ASN A 121 -2.65 -21.61 20.23
N ASP A 122 -2.41 -22.71 20.95
CA ASP A 122 -1.07 -23.25 21.24
C ASP A 122 -0.73 -24.48 20.36
N GLU A 123 -1.25 -24.57 19.14
CA GLU A 123 -1.06 -25.70 18.22
C GLU A 123 0.32 -25.74 17.55
N PHE A 124 0.99 -24.60 17.48
CA PHE A 124 2.28 -24.40 16.82
C PHE A 124 3.34 -23.94 17.83
N ASP A 125 4.60 -24.33 17.61
CA ASP A 125 5.71 -23.86 18.44
C ASP A 125 5.99 -22.38 18.20
N LEU A 126 5.87 -21.95 16.94
CA LEU A 126 6.04 -20.57 16.51
C LEU A 126 5.03 -20.20 15.43
N ILE A 127 4.41 -19.03 15.57
CA ILE A 127 3.58 -18.42 14.54
C ILE A 127 4.29 -17.13 14.06
N VAL A 128 4.51 -17.06 12.76
CA VAL A 128 5.12 -15.91 12.07
C VAL A 128 4.03 -15.13 11.37
N PHE A 129 3.87 -13.86 11.71
CA PHE A 129 2.93 -12.94 11.08
C PHE A 129 3.66 -12.04 10.09
N ASP A 130 3.36 -12.24 8.79
CA ASP A 130 3.71 -11.30 7.73
C ASP A 130 2.59 -10.27 7.64
N THR A 131 2.87 -9.06 8.12
CA THR A 131 1.83 -8.06 8.24
C THR A 131 1.80 -7.10 7.06
N ALA A 132 0.63 -6.52 6.79
CA ALA A 132 0.47 -5.42 5.86
C ALA A 132 1.42 -4.24 6.22
N PRO A 133 1.65 -3.24 5.35
CA PRO A 133 2.45 -2.06 5.67
C PRO A 133 2.01 -1.37 6.97
N THR A 134 2.95 -0.73 7.67
CA THR A 134 2.88 -0.29 9.07
C THR A 134 1.55 0.28 9.56
N GLY A 135 0.89 1.14 8.80
CA GLY A 135 -0.38 1.75 9.21
C GLY A 135 -1.51 0.75 9.43
N HIS A 136 -1.64 -0.27 8.56
CA HIS A 136 -2.64 -1.33 8.71
C HIS A 136 -2.35 -2.29 9.86
N THR A 137 -1.07 -2.63 10.04
CA THR A 137 -0.66 -3.50 11.15
C THR A 137 -1.00 -2.86 12.48
N ILE A 138 -0.69 -1.58 12.62
CA ILE A 138 -0.96 -0.83 13.84
C ILE A 138 -2.46 -0.76 14.07
N ARG A 139 -3.25 -0.44 13.04
CA ARG A 139 -4.71 -0.42 13.11
C ARG A 139 -5.28 -1.79 13.52
N LEU A 140 -4.79 -2.89 12.92
CA LEU A 140 -5.17 -4.26 13.35
C LEU A 140 -4.85 -4.52 14.83
N LEU A 141 -3.78 -3.93 15.36
CA LEU A 141 -3.37 -4.09 16.76
C LEU A 141 -4.08 -3.11 17.70
N GLU A 142 -4.56 -1.98 17.20
CA GLU A 142 -5.39 -1.00 17.93
C GLU A 142 -6.85 -1.47 18.05
N LEU A 143 -7.39 -2.10 17.01
CA LEU A 143 -8.77 -2.58 16.97
C LEU A 143 -9.21 -3.33 18.23
N PRO A 144 -8.43 -4.25 18.85
CA PRO A 144 -8.84 -4.91 20.08
C PRO A 144 -9.07 -3.96 21.24
N VAL A 145 -8.19 -2.96 21.36
CA VAL A 145 -8.25 -1.97 22.45
C VAL A 145 -9.47 -1.08 22.24
N ASP A 146 -9.66 -0.60 21.03
CA ASP A 146 -10.76 0.28 20.67
C ASP A 146 -12.10 -0.45 20.72
N TRP A 147 -12.17 -1.69 20.24
CA TRP A 147 -13.37 -2.51 20.32
C TRP A 147 -13.71 -2.93 21.73
N SER A 148 -12.73 -3.30 22.57
CA SER A 148 -12.97 -3.61 23.97
C SER A 148 -13.60 -2.41 24.69
N LYS A 149 -13.09 -1.21 24.41
CA LYS A 149 -13.61 0.05 24.94
C LYS A 149 -14.99 0.39 24.36
N HIS A 150 -15.17 0.25 23.04
CA HIS A 150 -16.45 0.51 22.37
C HIS A 150 -17.56 -0.43 22.86
N ILE A 151 -17.26 -1.71 23.08
CA ILE A 151 -18.20 -2.68 23.68
C ILE A 151 -18.61 -2.23 25.10
N GLU A 152 -17.67 -1.73 25.92
CA GLU A 152 -17.97 -1.24 27.26
C GLU A 152 -18.84 0.03 27.25
N GLU A 153 -18.56 0.95 26.31
CA GLU A 153 -19.32 2.20 26.16
C GLU A 153 -20.72 1.94 25.60
N SER A 154 -20.85 1.12 24.55
CA SER A 154 -22.12 0.75 23.95
C SER A 154 -23.02 -0.07 24.90
N ALA A 155 -22.42 -0.88 25.80
CA ALA A 155 -23.16 -1.58 26.85
C ALA A 155 -23.80 -0.63 27.88
N LYS A 156 -23.26 0.58 28.03
CA LYS A 156 -23.81 1.65 28.89
C LYS A 156 -24.78 2.57 28.13
N GLY A 157 -24.76 2.53 26.79
CA GLY A 157 -25.57 3.35 25.88
C GLY A 157 -26.75 2.58 25.26
N SER A 158 -26.83 2.59 23.91
CA SER A 158 -27.92 1.98 23.16
C SER A 158 -27.99 0.45 23.21
N GLY A 159 -26.89 -0.21 23.59
CA GLY A 159 -26.76 -1.67 23.55
C GLY A 159 -26.63 -2.23 22.13
N GLN A 160 -26.46 -1.37 21.13
CA GLN A 160 -26.31 -1.72 19.71
C GLN A 160 -24.95 -1.23 19.21
N THR A 161 -24.35 -1.97 18.29
CA THR A 161 -23.15 -1.57 17.56
C THR A 161 -23.38 -1.78 16.06
N CYS A 162 -22.52 -1.19 15.22
CA CYS A 162 -22.56 -1.39 13.77
C CYS A 162 -22.39 -2.87 13.33
N ILE A 163 -21.96 -3.74 14.23
CA ILE A 163 -21.75 -5.18 14.01
C ILE A 163 -22.71 -6.08 14.78
N GLY A 164 -23.78 -5.53 15.35
CA GLY A 164 -24.84 -6.26 16.04
C GLY A 164 -24.99 -5.91 17.52
N PRO A 165 -25.88 -6.63 18.22
CA PRO A 165 -26.12 -6.38 19.64
C PRO A 165 -24.89 -6.66 20.49
N VAL A 166 -24.61 -5.80 21.48
CA VAL A 166 -23.48 -5.95 22.43
C VAL A 166 -23.47 -7.32 23.10
N SER A 167 -24.65 -7.90 23.39
CA SER A 167 -24.77 -9.25 23.98
C SER A 167 -24.14 -10.35 23.12
N SER A 168 -24.13 -10.19 21.80
CA SER A 168 -23.53 -11.16 20.86
C SER A 168 -22.00 -11.03 20.79
N ILE A 169 -21.47 -9.86 21.17
CA ILE A 169 -20.05 -9.50 21.04
C ILE A 169 -19.31 -9.62 22.38
N GLN A 170 -20.03 -9.66 23.50
CA GLN A 170 -19.45 -9.73 24.85
C GLN A 170 -18.53 -10.95 25.04
N GLY A 171 -18.85 -12.09 24.40
CA GLY A 171 -17.98 -13.27 24.39
C GLY A 171 -16.67 -13.10 23.66
N ALA A 172 -16.58 -12.18 22.69
CA ALA A 172 -15.36 -11.87 21.96
C ALA A 172 -14.37 -11.03 22.80
N LYS A 173 -14.86 -10.25 23.78
CA LYS A 173 -14.01 -9.39 24.60
C LYS A 173 -12.90 -10.16 25.33
N GLU A 174 -13.25 -11.28 25.98
CA GLU A 174 -12.26 -12.11 26.69
C GLU A 174 -11.19 -12.68 25.76
N LYS A 175 -11.57 -13.01 24.50
CA LYS A 175 -10.65 -13.47 23.48
C LYS A 175 -9.68 -12.33 23.07
N TYR A 176 -10.21 -11.12 22.86
CA TYR A 176 -9.42 -9.94 22.50
C TYR A 176 -8.47 -9.53 23.62
N ASP A 177 -8.91 -9.53 24.86
CA ASP A 177 -8.06 -9.23 26.02
C ASP A 177 -6.90 -10.23 26.15
N ARG A 178 -7.13 -11.53 25.87
CA ARG A 178 -6.06 -12.55 25.83
C ARG A 178 -5.10 -12.34 24.68
N ALA A 179 -5.60 -11.96 23.50
CA ALA A 179 -4.77 -11.67 22.34
C ALA A 179 -3.86 -10.45 22.60
N ILE A 180 -4.41 -9.39 23.20
CA ILE A 180 -3.65 -8.20 23.62
C ILE A 180 -2.55 -8.59 24.63
N ALA A 181 -2.92 -9.39 25.63
CA ALA A 181 -1.96 -9.85 26.65
C ALA A 181 -0.82 -10.67 26.01
N ALA A 182 -1.13 -11.57 25.06
CA ALA A 182 -0.14 -12.34 24.32
C ALA A 182 0.80 -11.45 23.50
N MET A 183 0.27 -10.45 22.80
CA MET A 183 1.09 -9.50 22.01
C MET A 183 2.01 -8.64 22.86
N ARG A 184 1.59 -8.27 24.09
CA ARG A 184 2.39 -7.47 25.04
C ARG A 184 3.40 -8.27 25.84
N ASP A 185 3.28 -9.60 25.84
CA ASP A 185 4.21 -10.48 26.54
C ASP A 185 5.54 -10.59 25.78
N ALA A 186 6.53 -9.84 26.26
CA ALA A 186 7.87 -9.79 25.65
C ALA A 186 8.61 -11.15 25.68
N SER A 187 8.18 -12.11 26.48
CA SER A 187 8.76 -13.46 26.54
C SER A 187 8.22 -14.37 25.42
N ARG A 188 7.07 -14.03 24.84
CA ARG A 188 6.38 -14.81 23.81
C ARG A 188 6.36 -14.13 22.45
N THR A 189 6.35 -12.80 22.43
CA THR A 189 6.13 -12.00 21.22
C THR A 189 7.34 -11.11 20.93
N GLU A 190 7.82 -11.17 19.69
CA GLU A 190 8.88 -10.33 19.14
C GLU A 190 8.38 -9.60 17.90
N PHE A 191 8.64 -8.29 17.82
CA PHE A 191 8.40 -7.48 16.64
C PHE A 191 9.71 -7.23 15.89
N LYS A 192 9.79 -7.73 14.65
CA LYS A 192 10.92 -7.51 13.74
C LYS A 192 10.59 -6.34 12.83
N LEU A 193 11.28 -5.21 13.04
CA LEU A 193 11.14 -4.03 12.20
C LEU A 193 12.08 -4.16 11.01
N VAL A 194 11.50 -4.28 9.83
CA VAL A 194 12.23 -4.44 8.56
C VAL A 194 12.31 -3.10 7.85
N LEU A 195 13.52 -2.67 7.51
CA LEU A 195 13.76 -1.41 6.81
C LEU A 195 14.92 -1.53 5.82
N LYS A 196 14.99 -0.59 4.89
CA LYS A 196 16.15 -0.36 4.03
C LYS A 196 17.01 0.77 4.61
N PRO A 197 18.32 0.84 4.28
CA PRO A 197 19.20 1.93 4.73
C PRO A 197 18.94 3.22 3.92
N GLU A 198 17.73 3.78 4.10
CA GLU A 198 17.21 4.96 3.40
C GLU A 198 16.47 5.86 4.40
N LYS A 199 16.45 7.18 4.15
CA LYS A 199 15.84 8.17 5.04
C LYS A 199 14.36 7.91 5.29
N THR A 200 13.59 7.71 4.22
CA THR A 200 12.14 7.50 4.32
C THR A 200 11.80 6.20 5.06
N SER A 201 12.57 5.15 4.82
CA SER A 201 12.40 3.85 5.49
C SER A 201 12.69 3.95 6.99
N LEU A 202 13.76 4.66 7.38
CA LEU A 202 14.09 4.91 8.78
C LEU A 202 13.00 5.76 9.47
N ALA A 203 12.57 6.85 8.86
CA ALA A 203 11.55 7.73 9.44
C ALA A 203 10.23 7.00 9.71
N GLU A 204 9.78 6.15 8.77
CA GLU A 204 8.58 5.34 8.95
C GLU A 204 8.75 4.25 10.01
N THR A 205 9.95 3.64 10.06
CA THR A 205 10.22 2.62 11.08
C THR A 205 10.23 3.22 12.48
N LEU A 206 10.76 4.44 12.65
CA LEU A 206 10.71 5.16 13.93
C LEU A 206 9.27 5.46 14.33
N ARG A 207 8.45 5.95 13.41
CA ARG A 207 7.03 6.20 13.68
C ARG A 207 6.32 4.90 14.09
N ALA A 208 6.50 3.83 13.35
CA ALA A 208 5.91 2.53 13.68
C ALA A 208 6.37 1.99 15.03
N HIS A 209 7.66 2.14 15.36
CA HIS A 209 8.20 1.77 16.66
C HIS A 209 7.51 2.53 17.80
N ASP A 210 7.33 3.86 17.64
CA ASP A 210 6.72 4.70 18.66
C ASP A 210 5.23 4.35 18.85
N GLU A 211 4.48 4.13 17.76
CA GLU A 211 3.09 3.71 17.77
C GLU A 211 2.95 2.32 18.45
N LEU A 212 3.74 1.32 18.06
CA LEU A 212 3.76 0.00 18.71
C LEU A 212 4.14 0.08 20.20
N SER A 213 5.09 0.95 20.53
CA SER A 213 5.49 1.18 21.92
C SER A 213 4.37 1.79 22.77
N THR A 214 3.53 2.65 22.17
CA THR A 214 2.33 3.23 22.80
C THR A 214 1.29 2.15 23.11
N LEU A 215 1.18 1.12 22.24
CA LEU A 215 0.32 -0.05 22.46
C LEU A 215 0.85 -1.02 23.52
N GLY A 216 2.04 -0.77 24.06
CA GLY A 216 2.64 -1.58 25.13
C GLY A 216 3.57 -2.68 24.63
N ILE A 217 3.92 -2.71 23.35
CA ILE A 217 4.93 -3.62 22.79
C ILE A 217 6.32 -3.19 23.28
N ARG A 218 7.17 -4.16 23.66
CA ARG A 218 8.49 -3.88 24.27
C ARG A 218 9.64 -4.70 23.70
N ASN A 219 9.37 -5.77 22.98
CA ASN A 219 10.39 -6.66 22.43
C ASN A 219 10.54 -6.45 20.94
N PHE A 220 11.61 -5.75 20.55
CA PHE A 220 11.92 -5.41 19.16
C PHE A 220 13.27 -5.98 18.73
N SER A 221 13.37 -6.32 17.46
CA SER A 221 14.63 -6.51 16.73
C SER A 221 14.55 -5.86 15.35
N ILE A 222 15.70 -5.58 14.78
CA ILE A 222 15.83 -4.82 13.54
C ILE A 222 16.37 -5.73 12.44
N ILE A 223 15.80 -5.62 11.24
CA ILE A 223 16.35 -6.23 10.03
C ILE A 223 16.58 -5.11 9.01
N VAL A 224 17.85 -4.81 8.76
CA VAL A 224 18.21 -3.89 7.68
C VAL A 224 18.42 -4.71 6.42
N ASN A 225 17.44 -4.63 5.52
CA ASN A 225 17.42 -5.43 4.30
C ASN A 225 17.79 -4.59 3.07
N GLY A 226 18.27 -5.25 2.02
CA GLY A 226 18.58 -4.61 0.74
C GLY A 226 19.87 -3.80 0.76
N ILE A 227 20.83 -4.19 1.60
CA ILE A 227 22.14 -3.57 1.66
C ILE A 227 22.94 -3.97 0.41
N TYR A 228 23.38 -3.00 -0.36
CA TYR A 228 24.26 -3.26 -1.51
C TYR A 228 25.61 -3.78 -1.07
N PRO A 229 26.21 -4.77 -1.77
CA PRO A 229 27.57 -5.21 -1.49
C PRO A 229 28.56 -4.05 -1.68
N ASN A 230 29.27 -3.66 -0.62
CA ASN A 230 30.13 -2.46 -0.63
C ASN A 230 31.17 -2.46 -1.75
N ASP A 231 31.84 -3.59 -2.00
CA ASP A 231 32.88 -3.69 -3.04
C ASP A 231 32.32 -3.54 -4.45
N GLU A 232 31.07 -3.96 -4.67
CA GLU A 232 30.40 -3.88 -5.97
C GLU A 232 29.84 -2.48 -6.22
N ILE A 233 29.15 -1.89 -5.23
CA ILE A 233 28.53 -0.58 -5.39
C ILE A 233 29.58 0.54 -5.51
N ALA A 234 30.66 0.49 -4.73
CA ALA A 234 31.72 1.50 -4.76
C ALA A 234 32.46 1.57 -6.10
N ARG A 235 32.42 0.49 -6.91
CA ARG A 235 33.04 0.41 -8.25
C ARG A 235 32.03 0.64 -9.38
N SER A 236 30.77 0.87 -9.07
CA SER A 236 29.71 1.09 -10.05
C SER A 236 29.49 2.58 -10.30
N ARG A 237 28.69 2.89 -11.31
CA ARG A 237 28.18 4.25 -11.54
C ARG A 237 27.29 4.75 -10.39
N TYR A 238 26.92 3.88 -9.45
CA TYR A 238 26.08 4.17 -8.29
C TYR A 238 26.90 4.29 -6.98
N ALA A 239 28.14 4.78 -7.08
CA ALA A 239 29.09 4.81 -5.95
C ALA A 239 28.62 5.73 -4.79
N ASN A 240 27.87 6.80 -5.07
CA ASN A 240 27.33 7.68 -4.03
C ASN A 240 26.37 6.95 -3.09
N LEU A 241 25.58 5.99 -3.60
CA LEU A 241 24.71 5.16 -2.77
C LEU A 241 25.47 4.39 -1.69
N SER A 242 26.76 4.04 -1.91
CA SER A 242 27.59 3.42 -0.87
C SER A 242 27.78 4.35 0.33
N THR A 243 28.07 5.62 0.07
CA THR A 243 28.24 6.64 1.13
C THR A 243 26.95 6.87 1.89
N MET A 244 25.83 6.95 1.16
CA MET A 244 24.50 7.10 1.76
C MET A 244 24.12 5.88 2.61
N GLN A 245 24.36 4.69 2.10
CA GLN A 245 24.12 3.44 2.83
C GLN A 245 24.86 3.41 4.17
N VAL A 246 26.15 3.73 4.18
CA VAL A 246 26.96 3.80 5.42
C VAL A 246 26.38 4.82 6.40
N ARG A 247 25.99 6.00 5.90
CA ARG A 247 25.36 7.04 6.72
C ARG A 247 24.06 6.55 7.37
N TYR A 248 23.18 5.91 6.60
CA TYR A 248 21.90 5.43 7.14
C TYR A 248 22.05 4.20 8.03
N LEU A 249 23.01 3.30 7.78
CA LEU A 249 23.33 2.21 8.71
C LEU A 249 23.72 2.75 10.09
N GLY A 250 24.60 3.77 10.14
CA GLY A 250 24.97 4.41 11.40
C GLY A 250 23.82 5.17 12.07
N ALA A 251 22.92 5.78 11.28
CA ALA A 251 21.73 6.45 11.80
C ALA A 251 20.73 5.45 12.39
N ILE A 252 20.51 4.29 11.75
CA ILE A 252 19.66 3.20 12.22
C ILE A 252 20.16 2.65 13.54
N GLU A 253 21.45 2.30 13.62
CA GLU A 253 22.08 1.77 14.83
C GLU A 253 21.92 2.71 16.03
N LYS A 254 22.10 4.02 15.79
CA LYS A 254 21.93 5.05 16.83
C LYS A 254 20.47 5.26 17.26
N ALA A 255 19.54 5.24 16.30
CA ALA A 255 18.14 5.57 16.56
C ALA A 255 17.35 4.36 17.10
N LEU A 256 17.73 3.14 16.72
CA LEU A 256 17.07 1.89 17.08
C LEU A 256 18.09 0.92 17.71
N PRO A 257 18.44 1.09 19.00
CA PRO A 257 19.48 0.32 19.68
C PRO A 257 18.99 -1.09 20.08
N TYR A 258 18.51 -1.85 19.11
CA TYR A 258 18.01 -3.21 19.25
C TYR A 258 18.93 -4.21 18.53
N PRO A 259 18.83 -5.52 18.84
CA PRO A 259 19.52 -6.54 18.04
C PRO A 259 19.22 -6.39 16.55
N THR A 260 20.26 -6.28 15.74
CA THR A 260 20.15 -5.96 14.31
C THR A 260 20.76 -7.05 13.44
N ILE A 261 20.03 -7.46 12.40
CA ILE A 261 20.50 -8.33 11.32
C ILE A 261 20.63 -7.49 10.05
N ASN A 262 21.82 -7.46 9.47
CA ASN A 262 22.09 -6.81 8.20
C ASN A 262 22.01 -7.83 7.05
N VAL A 263 21.16 -7.57 6.05
CA VAL A 263 20.90 -8.48 4.94
C VAL A 263 21.28 -7.85 3.62
N LEU A 264 22.24 -8.47 2.94
CA LEU A 264 22.69 -8.02 1.63
C LEU A 264 21.60 -8.21 0.57
N LEU A 265 21.48 -7.24 -0.31
CA LEU A 265 20.65 -7.35 -1.50
C LEU A 265 21.15 -8.51 -2.36
N GLN A 266 20.26 -9.40 -2.76
CA GLN A 266 20.61 -10.51 -3.62
C GLN A 266 20.65 -10.09 -5.09
N SER A 267 21.54 -10.67 -5.88
CA SER A 267 21.62 -10.37 -7.32
C SER A 267 20.49 -10.99 -8.14
N GLY A 268 19.81 -11.98 -7.56
CA GLY A 268 18.67 -12.66 -8.15
C GLY A 268 17.45 -12.64 -7.24
N GLU A 269 16.38 -13.24 -7.70
CA GLU A 269 15.11 -13.31 -6.98
C GLU A 269 15.11 -14.47 -5.97
N ILE A 270 14.50 -14.26 -4.80
CA ILE A 270 14.33 -15.27 -3.76
C ILE A 270 12.96 -15.90 -3.93
N LYS A 271 12.87 -16.94 -4.77
CA LYS A 271 11.63 -17.60 -5.13
C LYS A 271 11.82 -19.11 -5.24
N GLY A 272 10.82 -19.84 -4.77
CA GLY A 272 10.85 -21.32 -4.74
C GLY A 272 11.57 -21.89 -3.51
N PRO A 273 11.26 -23.16 -3.16
CA PRO A 273 11.67 -23.76 -1.88
C PRO A 273 13.19 -23.81 -1.66
N GLN A 274 13.98 -24.00 -2.72
CA GLN A 274 15.44 -24.09 -2.57
C GLN A 274 16.08 -22.72 -2.37
N ALA A 275 15.69 -21.71 -3.18
CA ALA A 275 16.20 -20.35 -3.04
C ALA A 275 15.91 -19.77 -1.65
N ILE A 276 14.72 -20.06 -1.10
CA ILE A 276 14.35 -19.61 0.25
C ILE A 276 15.21 -20.29 1.32
N LYS A 277 15.48 -21.61 1.23
CA LYS A 277 16.35 -22.32 2.17
C LYS A 277 17.78 -21.78 2.14
N ASP A 278 18.29 -21.54 0.95
CA ASP A 278 19.64 -20.98 0.78
C ASP A 278 19.71 -19.56 1.36
N PHE A 279 18.71 -18.74 1.09
CA PHE A 279 18.60 -17.41 1.65
C PHE A 279 18.48 -17.42 3.18
N ALA A 280 17.64 -18.29 3.75
CA ALA A 280 17.54 -18.46 5.19
C ALA A 280 18.89 -18.83 5.82
N GLY A 281 19.66 -19.71 5.18
CA GLY A 281 21.02 -20.05 5.61
C GLY A 281 22.01 -18.88 5.52
N ILE A 282 21.90 -18.03 4.50
CA ILE A 282 22.71 -16.80 4.38
C ILE A 282 22.38 -15.84 5.53
N VAL A 283 21.11 -15.61 5.80
CA VAL A 283 20.64 -14.62 6.78
C VAL A 283 20.94 -15.06 8.22
N PHE A 284 20.68 -16.32 8.57
CA PHE A 284 20.66 -16.77 9.97
C PHE A 284 21.87 -17.63 10.38
N ASP A 285 22.51 -18.33 9.44
CA ASP A 285 23.70 -19.14 9.73
C ASP A 285 25.01 -18.46 9.29
N GLY A 286 24.95 -17.25 8.72
CA GLY A 286 26.12 -16.54 8.21
C GLY A 286 26.82 -17.25 7.05
N LYS A 287 26.11 -18.06 6.28
CA LYS A 287 26.66 -18.73 5.11
C LYS A 287 27.07 -17.71 4.07
N ASN A 288 28.32 -17.77 3.62
CA ASN A 288 28.75 -16.97 2.47
C ASN A 288 28.09 -17.51 1.20
N GLY A 289 27.37 -16.66 0.49
CA GLY A 289 26.75 -17.04 -0.78
C GLY A 289 25.82 -15.98 -1.32
N VAL A 290 25.55 -16.08 -2.60
CA VAL A 290 24.49 -15.35 -3.30
C VAL A 290 23.48 -16.41 -3.72
N VAL A 291 22.20 -16.14 -3.54
CA VAL A 291 21.15 -17.02 -4.08
C VAL A 291 21.31 -17.05 -5.60
N ASP A 292 21.70 -18.21 -6.14
CA ASP A 292 21.88 -18.39 -7.59
C ASP A 292 20.51 -18.67 -8.24
N SER A 293 19.80 -17.62 -8.54
CA SER A 293 18.60 -17.70 -9.37
C SER A 293 18.99 -17.48 -10.83
N ARG A 294 19.45 -18.56 -11.49
CA ARG A 294 19.69 -18.49 -12.94
C ARG A 294 18.36 -18.38 -13.64
N ILE A 295 18.12 -17.22 -14.23
CA ILE A 295 17.07 -17.04 -15.22
C ILE A 295 17.47 -17.87 -16.43
N LYS A 296 16.84 -19.04 -16.60
CA LYS A 296 17.17 -20.03 -17.64
C LYS A 296 16.91 -19.55 -19.07
N GLU A 297 16.09 -18.53 -19.23
CA GLU A 297 15.79 -17.90 -20.51
C GLU A 297 15.74 -16.37 -20.32
N SER A 298 16.71 -15.66 -20.90
CA SER A 298 16.65 -14.20 -20.99
C SER A 298 15.62 -13.82 -22.04
N MET A 299 14.43 -13.41 -21.64
CA MET A 299 13.58 -12.65 -22.54
C MET A 299 14.25 -11.32 -22.83
N ARG A 300 14.47 -11.01 -24.11
CA ARG A 300 14.84 -9.65 -24.50
C ARG A 300 13.61 -8.77 -24.43
N TYR A 301 13.75 -7.64 -23.83
CA TYR A 301 12.78 -6.57 -23.88
C TYR A 301 12.96 -5.85 -25.23
N ASP A 302 11.96 -5.93 -26.08
CA ASP A 302 12.00 -5.37 -27.44
C ASP A 302 11.23 -4.03 -27.54
N ASN A 303 11.12 -3.29 -26.49
CA ASN A 303 10.48 -1.98 -26.38
C ASN A 303 9.29 -1.76 -27.35
N PHE A 304 8.13 -2.32 -27.01
CA PHE A 304 6.88 -2.20 -27.77
C PHE A 304 6.19 -0.83 -27.58
N ALA A 305 6.89 0.19 -27.12
CA ALA A 305 6.36 1.53 -27.26
C ALA A 305 6.24 1.79 -28.76
N ASP A 306 5.01 1.79 -29.24
CA ASP A 306 4.65 2.15 -30.62
C ASP A 306 4.97 3.63 -30.97
N GLY A 307 5.93 4.23 -30.27
CA GLY A 307 6.32 5.64 -30.32
C GLY A 307 5.42 6.56 -29.50
N THR A 308 4.48 6.03 -28.72
CA THR A 308 3.63 6.83 -27.81
C THR A 308 4.49 7.45 -26.71
N ALA A 309 4.52 8.79 -26.62
CA ALA A 309 5.15 9.49 -25.51
C ALA A 309 4.19 9.60 -24.30
N LEU A 310 4.73 9.65 -23.09
CA LEU A 310 3.89 9.87 -21.90
C LEU A 310 3.11 11.18 -21.99
N ALA A 311 3.71 12.23 -22.57
CA ALA A 311 3.04 13.50 -22.83
C ALA A 311 1.78 13.35 -23.69
N ASP A 312 1.77 12.42 -24.68
CA ASP A 312 0.61 12.17 -25.53
C ASP A 312 -0.56 11.56 -24.74
N ILE A 313 -0.26 10.68 -23.76
CA ILE A 313 -1.26 10.08 -22.87
C ILE A 313 -1.85 11.13 -21.91
N LEU A 314 -1.04 12.10 -21.49
CA LEU A 314 -1.43 13.14 -20.55
C LEU A 314 -2.14 14.32 -21.19
N GLN A 315 -2.25 14.39 -22.53
CA GLN A 315 -2.97 15.49 -23.18
C GLN A 315 -4.38 15.65 -22.63
N LYS A 316 -4.72 16.89 -22.26
CA LYS A 316 -6.06 17.20 -21.79
C LYS A 316 -6.98 17.55 -22.96
N LYS A 317 -8.21 17.06 -22.91
CA LYS A 317 -9.29 17.42 -23.84
C LYS A 317 -10.33 18.35 -23.22
N TYR A 318 -10.36 18.42 -21.89
CA TYR A 318 -11.27 19.23 -21.09
C TYR A 318 -10.50 20.29 -20.30
N ASN A 319 -11.21 21.14 -19.56
CA ASN A 319 -10.61 22.22 -18.77
C ASN A 319 -9.65 21.69 -17.68
N SER A 320 -9.90 20.51 -17.15
CA SER A 320 -9.07 19.86 -16.14
C SER A 320 -8.94 18.37 -16.42
N LYS A 321 -7.79 17.79 -16.12
CA LYS A 321 -7.51 16.35 -16.23
C LYS A 321 -6.90 15.81 -14.96
N MET A 322 -7.44 14.69 -14.48
CA MET A 322 -6.87 13.94 -13.36
C MET A 322 -5.79 12.98 -13.86
N VAL A 323 -4.72 12.84 -13.09
CA VAL A 323 -3.69 11.82 -13.30
C VAL A 323 -3.51 11.05 -12.00
N ILE A 324 -3.86 9.79 -12.00
CA ILE A 324 -3.79 8.93 -10.82
C ILE A 324 -2.59 8.01 -10.94
N ILE A 325 -1.66 8.15 -10.01
CA ILE A 325 -0.46 7.32 -9.91
C ILE A 325 -0.73 6.25 -8.85
N THR A 326 -0.76 4.99 -9.26
CA THR A 326 -1.05 3.86 -8.38
C THR A 326 -0.04 2.72 -8.54
N GLY A 327 -0.03 1.77 -7.62
CA GLY A 327 0.90 0.65 -7.59
C GLY A 327 1.20 0.18 -6.18
N LYS A 328 1.97 -0.90 -6.04
CA LYS A 328 2.41 -1.47 -4.76
C LYS A 328 3.13 -0.42 -3.89
N GLY A 329 3.16 -0.67 -2.58
CA GLY A 329 4.01 0.11 -1.67
C GLY A 329 5.50 -0.01 -2.03
N GLY A 330 6.21 1.13 -2.07
CA GLY A 330 7.66 1.17 -2.28
C GLY A 330 8.15 1.04 -3.73
N VAL A 331 7.27 1.15 -4.73
CA VAL A 331 7.65 1.09 -6.16
C VAL A 331 7.94 2.46 -6.80
N GLY A 332 8.01 3.55 -6.03
CA GLY A 332 8.34 4.88 -6.54
C GLY A 332 7.14 5.76 -6.92
N LYS A 333 5.91 5.45 -6.49
CA LYS A 333 4.71 6.25 -6.80
C LYS A 333 4.87 7.74 -6.52
N THR A 334 5.32 8.09 -5.33
CA THR A 334 5.48 9.48 -4.90
C THR A 334 6.48 10.23 -5.77
N ILE A 335 7.62 9.61 -6.09
CA ILE A 335 8.62 10.20 -7.00
C ILE A 335 8.01 10.41 -8.38
N THR A 336 7.32 9.41 -8.90
CA THR A 336 6.63 9.48 -10.19
C THR A 336 5.57 10.59 -10.21
N ALA A 337 4.73 10.69 -9.16
CA ALA A 337 3.71 11.72 -9.06
C ALA A 337 4.32 13.13 -9.01
N CYS A 338 5.38 13.31 -8.21
CA CYS A 338 6.11 14.58 -8.14
C CYS A 338 6.77 14.92 -9.48
N ALA A 339 7.36 13.95 -10.18
CA ALA A 339 8.00 14.17 -11.48
C ALA A 339 6.99 14.54 -12.57
N VAL A 340 5.84 13.85 -12.61
CA VAL A 340 4.74 14.17 -13.53
C VAL A 340 4.18 15.57 -13.24
N ALA A 341 3.92 15.88 -11.98
CA ALA A 341 3.42 17.20 -11.58
C ALA A 341 4.42 18.32 -11.87
N ALA A 342 5.72 18.08 -11.63
CA ALA A 342 6.78 19.03 -11.95
C ALA A 342 6.93 19.28 -13.46
N TYR A 343 6.80 18.24 -14.28
CA TYR A 343 6.80 18.38 -15.74
C TYR A 343 5.64 19.25 -16.23
N LEU A 344 4.41 18.93 -15.81
CA LEU A 344 3.20 19.66 -16.21
C LEU A 344 3.25 21.13 -15.77
N ALA A 345 3.69 21.39 -14.54
CA ALA A 345 3.86 22.76 -14.04
C ALA A 345 5.00 23.50 -14.75
N GLY A 346 6.06 22.80 -15.15
CA GLY A 346 7.16 23.34 -15.96
C GLY A 346 6.73 23.74 -17.37
N ASP A 347 5.70 23.09 -17.91
CA ASP A 347 5.06 23.41 -19.18
C ASP A 347 3.90 24.42 -19.04
N TRP A 348 3.94 25.23 -17.99
CA TRP A 348 3.03 26.33 -17.70
C TRP A 348 1.56 25.93 -17.41
N HIS A 349 1.31 24.66 -17.05
CA HIS A 349 -0.02 24.22 -16.63
C HIS A 349 -0.19 24.43 -15.12
N GLU A 350 -1.28 25.08 -14.69
CA GLU A 350 -1.64 25.14 -13.28
C GLU A 350 -1.93 23.71 -12.78
N THR A 351 -1.05 23.20 -11.95
CA THR A 351 -1.03 21.80 -11.54
C THR A 351 -1.18 21.68 -10.01
N LEU A 352 -2.09 20.82 -9.57
CA LEU A 352 -2.26 20.44 -8.17
C LEU A 352 -1.72 19.03 -7.93
N LEU A 353 -0.75 18.89 -7.04
CA LEU A 353 -0.27 17.60 -6.55
C LEU A 353 -0.95 17.27 -5.23
N VAL A 354 -1.66 16.16 -5.19
CA VAL A 354 -2.41 15.68 -4.03
C VAL A 354 -1.82 14.38 -3.54
N THR A 355 -1.54 14.23 -2.24
CA THR A 355 -1.23 12.92 -1.67
C THR A 355 -2.30 12.47 -0.71
N THR A 356 -2.68 11.19 -0.83
CA THR A 356 -3.52 10.48 0.14
C THR A 356 -2.69 9.62 1.09
N ASP A 357 -1.35 9.61 0.94
CA ASP A 357 -0.46 8.86 1.82
C ASP A 357 -0.24 9.63 3.13
N PRO A 358 -0.64 9.07 4.29
CA PRO A 358 -0.45 9.71 5.59
C PRO A 358 1.03 10.02 5.90
N ALA A 359 1.96 9.29 5.29
CA ALA A 359 3.39 9.47 5.49
C ALA A 359 3.96 10.75 4.87
N ALA A 360 3.18 11.47 4.04
CA ALA A 360 3.50 12.79 3.48
C ALA A 360 4.87 12.89 2.78
N HIS A 361 5.26 11.86 2.04
CA HIS A 361 6.58 11.83 1.37
C HIS A 361 6.74 12.89 0.28
N ILE A 362 5.65 13.46 -0.26
CA ILE A 362 5.75 14.52 -1.27
C ILE A 362 6.51 15.74 -0.77
N GLY A 363 6.33 16.12 0.50
CA GLY A 363 7.08 17.24 1.09
C GLY A 363 8.59 16.97 1.16
N TYR A 364 8.96 15.70 1.36
CA TYR A 364 10.37 15.29 1.32
C TYR A 364 10.94 15.35 -0.10
N VAL A 365 10.20 14.82 -1.09
CA VAL A 365 10.64 14.81 -2.49
C VAL A 365 10.71 16.23 -3.05
N LEU A 366 9.78 17.11 -2.68
CA LEU A 366 9.78 18.51 -3.11
C LEU A 366 10.78 19.39 -2.33
N ASP A 367 11.34 18.89 -1.21
CA ASP A 367 12.15 19.65 -0.25
C ASP A 367 11.40 20.88 0.32
N GLU A 368 10.08 20.77 0.45
CA GLU A 368 9.20 21.81 0.97
C GLU A 368 8.11 21.19 1.87
N PRO A 369 7.68 21.88 2.94
CA PRO A 369 6.58 21.39 3.77
C PRO A 369 5.25 21.41 2.99
N VAL A 370 4.53 20.28 2.98
CA VAL A 370 3.19 20.15 2.40
C VAL A 370 2.17 19.91 3.51
N GLY A 371 1.23 20.86 3.64
CA GLY A 371 0.17 20.84 4.66
C GLY A 371 -1.18 20.33 4.14
N ALA A 372 -2.20 20.47 4.99
CA ALA A 372 -3.59 20.11 4.67
C ALA A 372 -4.34 21.21 3.87
N THR A 373 -3.69 22.31 3.57
CA THR A 373 -4.24 23.39 2.73
C THR A 373 -3.48 23.49 1.44
N ILE A 374 -4.18 23.75 0.33
CA ILE A 374 -3.55 23.96 -0.98
C ILE A 374 -2.59 25.14 -0.88
N ALA A 375 -1.32 24.90 -1.18
CA ALA A 375 -0.28 25.91 -1.18
C ALA A 375 0.60 25.81 -2.42
N ARG A 376 0.95 26.94 -3.03
CA ARG A 376 1.92 26.99 -4.12
C ARG A 376 3.31 26.65 -3.63
N THR A 377 4.04 25.86 -4.40
CA THR A 377 5.44 25.55 -4.11
C THR A 377 6.33 26.75 -4.45
N LYS A 378 7.43 26.89 -3.72
CA LYS A 378 8.38 27.98 -3.97
C LYS A 378 9.20 27.74 -5.24
N ALA A 379 9.49 26.47 -5.51
CA ALA A 379 10.38 26.06 -6.58
C ALA A 379 9.70 26.12 -7.98
N LEU A 380 8.38 25.87 -8.06
CA LEU A 380 7.59 25.87 -9.30
C LEU A 380 6.32 26.69 -9.14
N PRO A 381 6.25 27.90 -9.75
CA PRO A 381 5.12 28.83 -9.56
C PRO A 381 3.76 28.27 -9.99
N HIS A 382 3.71 27.33 -10.93
CA HIS A 382 2.49 26.68 -11.42
C HIS A 382 2.19 25.36 -10.72
N LEU A 383 2.98 24.96 -9.70
CA LEU A 383 2.74 23.77 -8.90
C LEU A 383 2.19 24.16 -7.55
N SER A 384 1.02 23.66 -7.22
CA SER A 384 0.46 23.66 -5.87
C SER A 384 0.46 22.25 -5.32
N ALA A 385 0.59 22.11 -4.00
CA ALA A 385 0.57 20.81 -3.34
C ALA A 385 -0.34 20.83 -2.12
N VAL A 386 -0.96 19.67 -1.84
CA VAL A 386 -1.81 19.47 -0.66
C VAL A 386 -1.73 18.01 -0.20
N ARG A 387 -1.81 17.81 1.11
CA ARG A 387 -1.96 16.51 1.73
C ARG A 387 -3.37 16.37 2.27
N ILE A 388 -4.09 15.32 1.92
CA ILE A 388 -5.34 14.97 2.60
C ILE A 388 -5.00 14.49 4.01
N ASP A 389 -5.28 15.33 5.00
CA ASP A 389 -5.08 15.01 6.42
C ASP A 389 -6.33 14.30 6.95
N GLN A 390 -6.19 13.02 7.23
CA GLN A 390 -7.30 12.16 7.64
C GLN A 390 -8.04 12.69 8.88
N LYS A 391 -7.31 13.19 9.89
CA LYS A 391 -7.94 13.70 11.13
C LYS A 391 -8.76 14.96 10.86
N THR A 392 -8.23 15.87 10.08
CA THR A 392 -8.92 17.10 9.69
C THR A 392 -10.14 16.78 8.81
N ALA A 393 -10.00 15.90 7.83
CA ALA A 393 -11.09 15.46 6.96
C ALA A 393 -12.24 14.85 7.79
N VAL A 394 -11.92 13.92 8.71
CA VAL A 394 -12.91 13.30 9.61
C VAL A 394 -13.65 14.34 10.46
N GLY A 395 -12.91 15.31 11.05
CA GLY A 395 -13.53 16.38 11.84
C GLY A 395 -14.54 17.19 11.01
N THR A 396 -14.11 17.67 9.84
CA THR A 396 -14.96 18.44 8.92
C THR A 396 -16.16 17.64 8.45
N TYR A 397 -15.97 16.36 8.10
CA TYR A 397 -17.03 15.45 7.68
C TYR A 397 -18.09 15.25 8.77
N LYS A 398 -17.66 14.94 10.02
CA LYS A 398 -18.56 14.76 11.16
C LYS A 398 -19.38 16.02 11.43
N GLU A 399 -18.73 17.19 11.48
CA GLU A 399 -19.40 18.47 11.71
C GLU A 399 -20.45 18.74 10.64
N LYS A 400 -20.15 18.48 9.36
CA LYS A 400 -21.07 18.66 8.25
C LYS A 400 -22.28 17.75 8.38
N ILE A 401 -22.08 16.44 8.58
CA ILE A 401 -23.17 15.47 8.70
C ILE A 401 -24.07 15.79 9.88
N ILE A 402 -23.51 16.16 11.04
CA ILE A 402 -24.28 16.57 12.22
C ILE A 402 -25.09 17.84 11.93
N ALA A 403 -24.47 18.85 11.30
CA ALA A 403 -25.15 20.10 10.96
C ALA A 403 -26.31 19.84 9.98
N ASP A 404 -26.13 18.95 9.01
CA ASP A 404 -27.18 18.58 8.05
C ASP A 404 -28.32 17.81 8.72
N ALA A 405 -28.03 16.91 9.64
CA ALA A 405 -29.03 16.19 10.42
C ALA A 405 -29.87 17.15 11.29
N VAL A 406 -29.22 18.13 11.93
CA VAL A 406 -29.91 19.18 12.71
C VAL A 406 -30.83 20.00 11.80
N ARG A 407 -30.35 20.42 10.63
CA ARG A 407 -31.16 21.16 9.64
C ARG A 407 -32.36 20.32 9.14
N SER A 408 -32.19 19.03 9.03
CA SER A 408 -33.23 18.09 8.61
C SER A 408 -34.22 17.72 9.74
N GLY A 409 -34.06 18.30 10.95
CA GLY A 409 -34.97 18.14 12.07
C GLY A 409 -34.87 16.81 12.81
N TYR A 410 -33.68 16.22 12.88
CA TYR A 410 -33.42 15.02 13.70
C TYR A 410 -33.68 15.31 15.18
N SER A 411 -34.31 14.36 15.90
CA SER A 411 -34.51 14.45 17.32
C SER A 411 -33.16 14.29 18.08
N ALA A 412 -33.13 14.72 19.35
CA ALA A 412 -31.94 14.58 20.17
C ALA A 412 -31.46 13.11 20.27
N ASP A 413 -32.39 12.16 20.38
CA ASP A 413 -32.07 10.73 20.44
C ASP A 413 -31.47 10.23 19.11
N MET A 414 -32.01 10.68 17.97
CA MET A 414 -31.46 10.34 16.65
C MET A 414 -30.06 10.93 16.44
N LEU A 415 -29.79 12.13 16.96
CA LEU A 415 -28.46 12.74 16.91
C LEU A 415 -27.43 12.01 17.78
N ILE A 416 -27.86 11.39 18.90
CA ILE A 416 -26.96 10.56 19.71
C ILE A 416 -26.53 9.32 18.92
N VAL A 417 -27.50 8.61 18.33
CA VAL A 417 -27.20 7.43 17.50
C VAL A 417 -26.31 7.78 16.31
N LEU A 418 -26.61 8.89 15.60
CA LEU A 418 -25.80 9.36 14.48
C LEU A 418 -24.35 9.68 14.90
N LYS A 419 -24.16 10.31 16.06
CA LYS A 419 -22.82 10.60 16.58
C LYS A 419 -22.04 9.32 16.93
N GLU A 420 -22.72 8.32 17.50
CA GLU A 420 -22.12 7.00 17.77
C GLU A 420 -21.72 6.31 16.48
N GLU A 421 -22.53 6.36 15.42
CA GLU A 421 -22.21 5.81 14.10
C GLU A 421 -21.01 6.52 13.44
N LEU A 422 -20.91 7.85 13.60
CA LEU A 422 -19.82 8.66 13.08
C LEU A 422 -18.47 8.42 13.81
N GLU A 423 -18.45 7.72 14.94
CA GLU A 423 -17.21 7.25 15.57
C GLU A 423 -16.68 5.93 14.95
N SER A 424 -17.37 5.39 13.95
CA SER A 424 -16.95 4.16 13.28
C SER A 424 -15.71 4.40 12.39
N PRO A 425 -14.85 3.38 12.22
CA PRO A 425 -13.71 3.44 11.29
C PRO A 425 -14.10 3.77 9.85
N CYS A 426 -15.30 3.39 9.40
CA CYS A 426 -15.81 3.70 8.06
C CYS A 426 -15.93 5.21 7.80
N THR A 427 -16.17 6.00 8.85
CA THR A 427 -16.24 7.46 8.76
C THR A 427 -14.93 8.07 8.28
N GLU A 428 -13.80 7.48 8.63
CA GLU A 428 -12.49 7.94 8.19
C GLU A 428 -12.30 7.79 6.67
N GLU A 429 -12.68 6.64 6.14
CA GLU A 429 -12.59 6.38 4.69
C GLU A 429 -13.55 7.30 3.91
N MET A 430 -14.75 7.51 4.43
CA MET A 430 -15.75 8.41 3.84
C MET A 430 -15.28 9.87 3.82
N ALA A 431 -14.66 10.32 4.90
CA ALA A 431 -14.14 11.68 5.00
C ALA A 431 -13.01 11.94 4.01
N VAL A 432 -12.08 10.98 3.87
CA VAL A 432 -10.98 11.06 2.88
C VAL A 432 -11.54 11.06 1.44
N PHE A 433 -12.56 10.25 1.19
CA PHE A 433 -13.21 10.21 -0.13
C PHE A 433 -13.95 11.51 -0.45
N GLU A 434 -14.65 12.13 0.51
CA GLU A 434 -15.33 13.42 0.30
C GLU A 434 -14.31 14.51 -0.02
N GLU A 435 -13.18 14.55 0.69
CA GLU A 435 -12.10 15.51 0.42
C GLU A 435 -11.47 15.27 -0.97
N PHE A 436 -11.23 14.01 -1.33
CA PHE A 436 -10.80 13.64 -2.68
C PHE A 436 -11.80 14.15 -3.74
N SER A 437 -13.10 13.91 -3.54
CA SER A 437 -14.17 14.37 -4.46
C SER A 437 -14.16 15.90 -4.58
N HIS A 438 -14.05 16.61 -3.47
CA HIS A 438 -14.02 18.07 -3.45
C HIS A 438 -12.81 18.63 -4.23
N LEU A 439 -11.63 18.02 -4.09
CA LEU A 439 -10.44 18.44 -4.84
C LEU A 439 -10.60 18.21 -6.36
N THR A 440 -11.32 17.16 -6.78
CA THR A 440 -11.58 16.89 -8.21
C THR A 440 -12.59 17.86 -8.86
N GLU A 441 -13.36 18.59 -8.07
CA GLU A 441 -14.29 19.62 -8.54
C GLU A 441 -13.60 20.99 -8.72
N ASN A 442 -12.34 21.14 -8.25
CA ASN A 442 -11.61 22.39 -8.33
C ASN A 442 -11.20 22.70 -9.77
N SER A 443 -11.81 23.75 -10.34
CA SER A 443 -11.61 24.18 -11.72
C SER A 443 -10.41 25.12 -11.92
N ASP A 444 -9.69 25.45 -10.86
CA ASP A 444 -8.57 26.40 -10.91
C ASP A 444 -7.28 25.74 -11.45
N PHE A 445 -7.29 24.40 -11.61
CA PHE A 445 -6.15 23.62 -12.06
C PHE A 445 -6.40 22.95 -13.39
N ASP A 446 -5.41 23.02 -14.28
CA ASP A 446 -5.38 22.29 -15.54
C ASP A 446 -5.21 20.80 -15.33
N TYR A 447 -4.37 20.44 -14.35
CA TYR A 447 -4.09 19.05 -13.97
C TYR A 447 -4.16 18.86 -12.45
N ILE A 448 -4.70 17.71 -12.04
CA ILE A 448 -4.68 17.26 -10.65
C ILE A 448 -4.01 15.90 -10.62
N VAL A 449 -2.79 15.84 -10.07
CA VAL A 449 -1.98 14.63 -9.97
C VAL A 449 -2.15 14.04 -8.58
N PHE A 450 -2.63 12.81 -8.51
CA PHE A 450 -2.83 12.08 -7.26
C PHE A 450 -1.71 11.07 -7.01
N ASP A 451 -0.97 11.27 -5.92
CA ASP A 451 -0.10 10.27 -5.31
C ASP A 451 -0.95 9.43 -4.35
N THR A 452 -1.28 8.21 -4.76
CA THR A 452 -2.20 7.37 -3.99
C THR A 452 -1.48 6.49 -2.97
N ALA A 453 -2.16 6.18 -1.87
CA ALA A 453 -1.78 5.10 -0.99
C ALA A 453 -1.69 3.76 -1.76
N PRO A 454 -1.07 2.70 -1.23
CA PRO A 454 -0.95 1.40 -1.91
C PRO A 454 -2.29 0.85 -2.41
N THR A 455 -2.26 0.14 -3.52
CA THR A 455 -3.38 -0.28 -4.41
C THR A 455 -4.69 -0.70 -3.77
N GLY A 456 -4.68 -1.43 -2.65
CA GLY A 456 -5.89 -1.88 -1.96
C GLY A 456 -6.79 -0.73 -1.47
N HIS A 457 -6.20 0.38 -1.02
CA HIS A 457 -6.96 1.57 -0.60
C HIS A 457 -7.51 2.38 -1.76
N THR A 458 -6.76 2.49 -2.86
CA THR A 458 -7.23 3.24 -4.04
C THR A 458 -8.46 2.59 -4.64
N LEU A 459 -8.47 1.26 -4.76
CA LEU A 459 -9.65 0.50 -5.22
C LEU A 459 -10.81 0.66 -4.25
N ARG A 460 -10.56 0.56 -2.95
CA ARG A 460 -11.58 0.74 -1.92
C ARG A 460 -12.18 2.14 -1.93
N LEU A 461 -11.37 3.19 -2.14
CA LEU A 461 -11.87 4.55 -2.37
C LEU A 461 -12.78 4.67 -3.61
N LEU A 462 -12.60 3.79 -4.61
CA LEU A 462 -13.43 3.77 -5.81
C LEU A 462 -14.69 2.90 -5.66
N GLU A 463 -14.71 1.96 -4.71
CA GLU A 463 -15.86 1.11 -4.36
C GLU A 463 -16.77 1.77 -3.32
N LEU A 464 -16.20 2.56 -2.40
CA LEU A 464 -16.93 3.33 -1.38
C LEU A 464 -18.14 4.12 -1.93
N PRO A 465 -18.08 4.73 -3.13
CA PRO A 465 -19.23 5.39 -3.71
C PRO A 465 -20.49 4.54 -3.81
N TYR A 466 -20.34 3.29 -4.16
CA TYR A 466 -21.49 2.39 -4.32
C TYR A 466 -22.05 1.97 -2.96
N ASP A 467 -21.20 1.70 -2.00
CA ASP A 467 -21.61 1.32 -0.64
C ASP A 467 -22.25 2.51 0.10
N TYR A 468 -21.70 3.72 -0.11
CA TYR A 468 -22.26 4.95 0.45
C TYR A 468 -23.60 5.33 -0.17
N ALA A 469 -23.73 5.28 -1.48
CA ALA A 469 -25.01 5.53 -2.13
C ALA A 469 -26.09 4.58 -1.60
N ARG A 470 -25.72 3.34 -1.31
CA ARG A 470 -26.59 2.32 -0.73
C ARG A 470 -26.91 2.60 0.74
N GLN A 471 -25.95 3.02 1.56
CA GLN A 471 -26.19 3.43 2.95
C GLN A 471 -27.07 4.69 3.02
N VAL A 472 -26.80 5.66 2.18
CA VAL A 472 -27.64 6.87 2.05
C VAL A 472 -29.05 6.52 1.59
N GLU A 473 -29.23 5.58 0.64
CA GLU A 473 -30.55 5.09 0.25
C GLU A 473 -31.30 4.40 1.40
N MET A 474 -30.60 3.65 2.26
CA MET A 474 -31.21 3.06 3.47
C MET A 474 -31.63 4.12 4.49
N MET A 475 -30.79 5.13 4.73
CA MET A 475 -31.12 6.25 5.61
C MET A 475 -32.28 7.09 5.07
N VAL A 476 -32.40 7.24 3.74
CA VAL A 476 -33.45 8.01 3.05
C VAL A 476 -34.75 7.26 2.96
N ASN A 477 -34.74 5.92 2.87
CA ASN A 477 -35.99 5.12 2.87
C ASN A 477 -36.78 5.24 4.19
N ILE A 478 -36.17 5.83 5.23
CA ILE A 478 -36.86 6.19 6.48
C ILE A 478 -37.66 7.50 6.35
N LYS A 479 -37.32 8.38 5.37
CA LYS A 479 -38.12 9.61 5.06
C LYS A 479 -38.12 9.89 3.55
N LYS A 480 -39.30 9.95 2.96
CA LYS A 480 -39.61 10.10 1.53
C LYS A 480 -39.20 11.41 0.84
N ASP A 481 -38.58 12.38 1.51
CA ASP A 481 -38.20 13.69 0.96
C ASP A 481 -36.82 14.11 1.52
N ASN A 482 -35.75 13.85 0.78
CA ASN A 482 -34.44 14.45 1.09
C ASN A 482 -33.66 14.78 -0.20
N ASP A 483 -33.68 16.07 -0.58
CA ASP A 483 -32.86 16.64 -1.66
C ASP A 483 -31.35 16.41 -1.47
N PHE A 484 -30.89 16.34 -0.23
CA PHE A 484 -29.49 16.15 0.13
C PHE A 484 -28.89 14.82 -0.34
N ALA A 485 -29.58 13.72 -0.09
CA ALA A 485 -29.14 12.39 -0.52
C ALA A 485 -29.09 12.29 -2.05
N SER A 486 -30.00 12.98 -2.74
CA SER A 486 -30.03 13.07 -4.19
C SER A 486 -28.82 13.82 -4.75
N ASP A 487 -28.37 14.89 -4.10
CA ASP A 487 -27.24 15.69 -4.55
C ASP A 487 -25.89 15.00 -4.29
N ALA A 488 -25.72 14.37 -3.13
CA ALA A 488 -24.54 13.55 -2.84
C ALA A 488 -24.40 12.39 -3.83
N LYS A 489 -25.51 11.69 -4.14
CA LYS A 489 -25.54 10.60 -5.12
C LYS A 489 -25.16 11.10 -6.52
N LYS A 490 -25.71 12.24 -6.98
CA LYS A 490 -25.39 12.83 -8.29
C LYS A 490 -23.91 13.23 -8.41
N LYS A 491 -23.34 13.83 -7.36
CA LYS A 491 -21.90 14.18 -7.32
C LYS A 491 -21.05 12.95 -7.45
N LEU A 492 -21.39 11.90 -6.73
CA LEU A 492 -20.73 10.62 -6.74
C LEU A 492 -20.77 9.96 -8.12
N GLU A 493 -21.95 9.85 -8.72
CA GLU A 493 -22.13 9.31 -10.08
C GLU A 493 -21.31 10.10 -11.11
N THR A 494 -21.24 11.43 -10.93
CA THR A 494 -20.46 12.31 -11.80
C THR A 494 -18.94 12.05 -11.66
N LEU A 495 -18.45 11.88 -10.42
CA LEU A 495 -17.06 11.56 -10.16
C LEU A 495 -16.68 10.19 -10.74
N VAL A 496 -17.49 9.16 -10.49
CA VAL A 496 -17.28 7.81 -11.04
C VAL A 496 -17.24 7.85 -12.57
N LYS A 497 -18.13 8.62 -13.20
CA LYS A 497 -18.13 8.80 -14.65
C LYS A 497 -16.84 9.47 -15.15
N LYS A 498 -16.32 10.50 -14.45
CA LYS A 498 -15.06 11.14 -14.79
C LYS A 498 -13.87 10.20 -14.63
N LEU A 499 -13.85 9.35 -13.57
CA LEU A 499 -12.79 8.38 -13.34
C LEU A 499 -12.74 7.28 -14.42
N LYS A 500 -13.90 6.92 -14.99
CA LYS A 500 -14.00 5.92 -16.07
C LYS A 500 -13.67 6.49 -17.47
N ASP A 501 -13.68 7.80 -17.62
CA ASP A 501 -13.42 8.46 -18.88
C ASP A 501 -11.93 8.80 -19.01
N SER A 502 -11.23 8.15 -19.93
CA SER A 502 -9.79 8.34 -20.16
C SER A 502 -9.43 9.76 -20.61
N ASP A 503 -10.39 10.52 -21.14
CA ASP A 503 -10.17 11.93 -21.50
C ASP A 503 -10.16 12.86 -20.27
N HIS A 504 -10.86 12.46 -19.18
CA HIS A 504 -10.89 13.17 -17.90
C HIS A 504 -9.86 12.65 -16.91
N CYS A 505 -9.54 11.34 -16.95
CA CYS A 505 -8.70 10.71 -15.96
C CYS A 505 -7.73 9.72 -16.60
N THR A 506 -6.44 9.88 -16.30
CA THR A 506 -5.39 8.96 -16.70
C THR A 506 -4.93 8.16 -15.49
N PHE A 507 -4.95 6.82 -15.60
CA PHE A 507 -4.37 5.91 -14.62
C PHE A 507 -3.03 5.40 -15.10
N LEU A 508 -1.98 5.60 -14.28
CA LEU A 508 -0.64 5.08 -14.50
C LEU A 508 -0.28 4.12 -13.38
N LEU A 509 0.15 2.91 -13.74
CA LEU A 509 0.65 1.93 -12.80
C LEU A 509 2.17 1.99 -12.70
N VAL A 510 2.68 2.15 -11.47
CA VAL A 510 4.12 2.12 -11.21
C VAL A 510 4.52 0.72 -10.76
N ILE A 511 5.57 0.19 -11.36
CA ILE A 511 6.13 -1.12 -11.07
C ILE A 511 7.63 -1.03 -10.80
N TYR A 512 8.15 -1.98 -10.04
CA TYR A 512 9.54 -2.36 -10.05
C TYR A 512 9.71 -3.51 -11.04
N PRO A 513 10.77 -3.61 -11.83
CA PRO A 513 10.97 -4.72 -12.76
C PRO A 513 11.41 -6.01 -12.03
N GLU A 514 10.52 -6.51 -11.20
CA GLU A 514 10.63 -7.75 -10.40
C GLU A 514 9.29 -8.49 -10.43
N TYR A 515 9.29 -9.80 -10.15
CA TYR A 515 8.11 -10.66 -10.26
C TYR A 515 6.91 -10.14 -9.46
N THR A 516 7.10 -9.95 -8.16
CA THR A 516 6.01 -9.60 -7.24
C THR A 516 5.32 -8.28 -7.58
N PRO A 517 6.04 -7.14 -7.83
CA PRO A 517 5.39 -5.90 -8.23
C PRO A 517 4.59 -6.01 -9.53
N ILE A 518 5.07 -6.83 -10.49
CA ILE A 518 4.36 -7.04 -11.75
C ILE A 518 3.07 -7.84 -11.54
N GLN A 519 3.11 -8.91 -10.71
CA GLN A 519 1.90 -9.70 -10.42
C GLN A 519 0.85 -8.87 -9.66
N GLU A 520 1.27 -8.05 -8.72
CA GLU A 520 0.36 -7.14 -8.01
C GLU A 520 -0.22 -6.05 -8.92
N ALA A 521 0.62 -5.46 -9.78
CA ALA A 521 0.15 -4.50 -10.78
C ALA A 521 -0.87 -5.13 -11.73
N LYS A 522 -0.68 -6.42 -12.10
CA LYS A 522 -1.65 -7.16 -12.91
C LYS A 522 -2.97 -7.33 -12.18
N ARG A 523 -2.96 -7.78 -10.91
CA ARG A 523 -4.18 -7.89 -10.10
C ARG A 523 -4.90 -6.55 -10.01
N THR A 524 -4.16 -5.47 -9.71
CA THR A 524 -4.71 -4.11 -9.67
C THR A 524 -5.33 -3.68 -11.00
N MET A 525 -4.69 -3.99 -12.12
CA MET A 525 -5.24 -3.67 -13.44
C MET A 525 -6.51 -4.47 -13.73
N ASP A 526 -6.56 -5.76 -13.34
CA ASP A 526 -7.74 -6.61 -13.49
C ASP A 526 -8.91 -6.08 -12.62
N ASP A 527 -8.66 -5.67 -11.38
CA ASP A 527 -9.65 -5.10 -10.47
C ASP A 527 -10.17 -3.74 -10.98
N LEU A 528 -9.28 -2.86 -11.45
CA LEU A 528 -9.68 -1.59 -12.08
C LEU A 528 -10.54 -1.83 -13.32
N ALA A 529 -10.20 -2.82 -14.13
CA ALA A 529 -10.99 -3.19 -15.32
C ALA A 529 -12.39 -3.69 -14.95
N LEU A 530 -12.54 -4.46 -13.86
CA LEU A 530 -13.84 -4.87 -13.33
C LEU A 530 -14.68 -3.67 -12.90
N ALA A 531 -14.05 -2.63 -12.34
CA ALA A 531 -14.70 -1.36 -12.01
C ALA A 531 -15.00 -0.48 -13.24
N GLY A 532 -14.57 -0.89 -14.45
CA GLY A 532 -14.73 -0.14 -15.71
C GLY A 532 -13.72 0.99 -15.88
N ILE A 533 -12.56 0.89 -15.20
CA ILE A 533 -11.46 1.85 -15.27
C ILE A 533 -10.32 1.19 -16.04
N HIS A 534 -9.76 1.93 -16.99
CA HIS A 534 -8.67 1.44 -17.83
C HIS A 534 -7.35 2.15 -17.49
N VAL A 535 -6.29 1.38 -17.33
CA VAL A 535 -4.92 1.88 -17.19
C VAL A 535 -4.39 2.26 -18.57
N GLN A 536 -3.72 3.41 -18.69
CA GLN A 536 -3.22 3.91 -19.96
C GLN A 536 -1.71 3.71 -20.15
N GLY A 537 -0.95 3.50 -19.08
CA GLY A 537 0.49 3.31 -19.16
C GLY A 537 1.09 2.68 -17.90
N ILE A 538 2.25 2.10 -18.08
CA ILE A 538 3.05 1.51 -17.01
C ILE A 538 4.32 2.33 -16.84
N ILE A 539 4.72 2.61 -15.61
CA ILE A 539 5.99 3.26 -15.29
C ILE A 539 6.87 2.25 -14.55
N ALA A 540 7.97 1.86 -15.15
CA ALA A 540 8.97 1.01 -14.54
C ALA A 540 10.01 1.88 -13.86
N ASP A 541 10.01 1.87 -12.52
CA ASP A 541 10.92 2.67 -11.70
C ASP A 541 12.20 1.92 -11.36
N ASN A 542 13.28 2.67 -11.13
CA ASN A 542 14.58 2.17 -10.67
C ASN A 542 15.19 1.13 -11.62
N VAL A 543 15.10 1.40 -12.93
CA VAL A 543 15.67 0.55 -13.98
C VAL A 543 17.18 0.76 -14.04
N LEU A 544 17.93 -0.32 -13.90
CA LEU A 544 19.39 -0.28 -13.98
C LEU A 544 19.84 0.05 -15.39
N GLU A 545 20.90 0.85 -15.48
CA GLU A 545 21.68 1.07 -16.68
C GLU A 545 23.07 0.46 -16.48
N ILE A 546 23.61 -0.17 -17.50
CA ILE A 546 24.93 -0.83 -17.46
C ILE A 546 25.84 -0.31 -18.57
N ASP A 547 27.14 -0.36 -18.28
CA ASP A 547 28.24 -0.09 -19.18
C ASP A 547 29.30 -1.19 -19.10
N GLU A 548 30.41 -1.01 -19.82
CA GLU A 548 31.51 -2.00 -19.84
C GLU A 548 32.18 -2.18 -18.46
N SER A 549 32.16 -1.15 -17.61
CA SER A 549 32.78 -1.14 -16.27
C SER A 549 31.86 -1.67 -15.18
N THR A 550 30.58 -1.93 -15.49
CA THR A 550 29.57 -2.33 -14.52
C THR A 550 29.94 -3.66 -13.82
N PRO A 551 29.98 -3.71 -12.48
CA PRO A 551 30.27 -4.93 -11.72
C PRO A 551 29.26 -6.06 -11.94
N ASP A 552 29.70 -7.30 -11.68
CA ASP A 552 28.90 -8.52 -11.96
C ASP A 552 27.57 -8.57 -11.20
N PHE A 553 27.51 -8.04 -9.98
CA PHE A 553 26.27 -7.94 -9.21
C PHE A 553 25.21 -7.14 -9.99
N PHE A 554 25.57 -5.96 -10.47
CA PHE A 554 24.63 -5.10 -11.22
C PHE A 554 24.32 -5.66 -12.60
N ARG A 555 25.26 -6.32 -13.27
CA ARG A 555 24.99 -7.02 -14.56
C ARG A 555 23.95 -8.11 -14.39
N ARG A 556 24.03 -8.92 -13.31
CA ARG A 556 23.04 -9.96 -13.01
C ARG A 556 21.67 -9.36 -12.71
N ARG A 557 21.61 -8.32 -11.90
CA ARG A 557 20.35 -7.62 -11.61
C ARG A 557 19.74 -6.97 -12.84
N TYR A 558 20.57 -6.34 -13.69
CA TYR A 558 20.11 -5.82 -14.97
C TYR A 558 19.48 -6.94 -15.83
N GLY A 559 20.14 -8.07 -15.96
CA GLY A 559 19.60 -9.21 -16.72
C GLY A 559 18.25 -9.68 -16.15
N MET A 560 18.11 -9.71 -14.81
CA MET A 560 16.85 -10.00 -14.15
C MET A 560 15.77 -8.95 -14.48
N GLN A 561 16.10 -7.66 -14.38
CA GLN A 561 15.17 -6.59 -14.70
C GLN A 561 14.70 -6.64 -16.17
N GLN A 562 15.63 -6.90 -17.14
CA GLN A 562 15.25 -7.03 -18.55
C GLN A 562 14.29 -8.20 -18.79
N HIS A 563 14.50 -9.32 -18.10
CA HIS A 563 13.57 -10.45 -18.15
C HIS A 563 12.17 -10.05 -17.66
N TYR A 564 12.07 -9.34 -16.51
CA TYR A 564 10.80 -8.92 -15.95
C TYR A 564 10.13 -7.79 -16.73
N LEU A 565 10.90 -6.89 -17.34
CA LEU A 565 10.35 -5.91 -18.29
C LEU A 565 9.71 -6.60 -19.50
N GLY A 566 10.34 -7.66 -20.03
CA GLY A 566 9.74 -8.46 -21.11
C GLY A 566 8.47 -9.21 -20.69
N ILE A 567 8.38 -9.63 -19.42
CA ILE A 567 7.14 -10.19 -18.87
C ILE A 567 6.07 -9.11 -18.74
N ALA A 568 6.43 -7.94 -18.19
CA ALA A 568 5.51 -6.81 -18.03
C ALA A 568 4.90 -6.37 -19.37
N GLU A 569 5.73 -6.25 -20.41
CA GLU A 569 5.31 -5.92 -21.76
C GLU A 569 4.24 -6.89 -22.30
N LYS A 570 4.50 -8.19 -22.18
CA LYS A 570 3.55 -9.23 -22.62
C LYS A 570 2.28 -9.27 -21.78
N THR A 571 2.39 -8.95 -20.48
CA THR A 571 1.29 -9.00 -19.53
C THR A 571 0.35 -7.82 -19.69
N PHE A 572 0.90 -6.61 -19.74
CA PHE A 572 0.10 -5.38 -19.74
C PHE A 572 -0.33 -4.95 -21.14
N ARG A 573 0.51 -5.15 -22.15
CA ARG A 573 0.27 -4.69 -23.54
C ARG A 573 -0.03 -3.19 -23.61
N LEU A 574 0.63 -2.43 -22.76
CA LEU A 574 0.55 -0.97 -22.64
C LEU A 574 1.94 -0.37 -22.81
N PRO A 575 2.05 0.92 -23.16
CA PRO A 575 3.32 1.62 -23.14
C PRO A 575 4.00 1.53 -21.77
N ILE A 576 5.31 1.22 -21.75
CA ILE A 576 6.12 1.16 -20.53
C ILE A 576 7.15 2.28 -20.59
N PHE A 577 7.03 3.23 -19.67
CA PHE A 577 7.96 4.34 -19.48
C PHE A 577 8.95 3.98 -18.38
N ARG A 578 10.19 4.44 -18.45
CA ARG A 578 11.24 4.05 -17.52
C ARG A 578 11.78 5.24 -16.76
N ILE A 579 11.96 5.02 -15.45
CA ILE A 579 12.75 5.89 -14.58
C ILE A 579 14.04 5.12 -14.27
N PRO A 580 15.22 5.64 -14.66
CA PRO A 580 16.49 4.98 -14.36
C PRO A 580 16.76 4.98 -12.86
N MET A 581 17.61 4.07 -12.42
CA MET A 581 18.15 4.11 -11.05
C MET A 581 19.10 5.29 -10.92
N PHE A 582 18.83 6.17 -9.96
CA PHE A 582 19.66 7.32 -9.63
C PHE A 582 20.75 6.96 -8.63
N ASP A 583 21.86 7.68 -8.68
CA ASP A 583 23.02 7.51 -7.79
C ASP A 583 22.86 8.27 -6.46
N ASP A 584 21.82 9.10 -6.32
CA ASP A 584 21.55 9.93 -5.15
C ASP A 584 20.06 9.92 -4.79
N GLU A 585 19.72 10.47 -3.63
CA GLU A 585 18.33 10.67 -3.21
C GLU A 585 17.64 11.70 -4.12
N ILE A 586 16.43 11.38 -4.55
CA ILE A 586 15.61 12.29 -5.35
C ILE A 586 14.95 13.29 -4.41
N ILE A 587 15.59 14.44 -4.24
CA ILE A 587 15.16 15.52 -3.35
C ILE A 587 15.28 16.87 -4.05
N GLY A 588 14.18 17.63 -4.00
CA GLY A 588 14.13 18.96 -4.58
C GLY A 588 14.02 19.00 -6.10
N LEU A 589 13.84 20.21 -6.62
CA LEU A 589 13.54 20.43 -8.03
C LEU A 589 14.65 19.98 -9.02
N PRO A 590 15.95 20.10 -8.70
CA PRO A 590 17.00 19.70 -9.64
C PRO A 590 16.91 18.22 -10.00
N THR A 591 16.87 17.33 -9.00
CA THR A 591 16.78 15.88 -9.21
C THR A 591 15.43 15.46 -9.77
N LEU A 592 14.33 16.14 -9.39
CA LEU A 592 13.02 15.92 -9.98
C LEU A 592 12.97 16.26 -11.47
N LYS A 593 13.69 17.28 -11.92
CA LYS A 593 13.81 17.60 -13.36
C LYS A 593 14.51 16.48 -14.13
N GLU A 594 15.58 15.91 -13.58
CA GLU A 594 16.26 14.76 -14.19
C GLU A 594 15.32 13.56 -14.33
N VAL A 595 14.53 13.25 -13.28
CA VAL A 595 13.50 12.20 -13.34
C VAL A 595 12.46 12.54 -14.41
N SER A 596 11.97 13.77 -14.45
CA SER A 596 10.97 14.23 -15.42
C SER A 596 11.52 14.11 -16.85
N GLU A 597 12.75 14.57 -17.08
CA GLU A 597 13.40 14.48 -18.38
C GLU A 597 13.53 13.03 -18.84
N SER A 598 13.96 12.11 -17.96
CA SER A 598 14.06 10.69 -18.30
C SER A 598 12.69 10.07 -18.63
N LEU A 599 11.63 10.48 -17.92
CA LEU A 599 10.29 9.94 -18.08
C LEU A 599 9.57 10.45 -19.32
N PHE A 600 9.83 11.70 -19.72
CA PHE A 600 9.16 12.37 -20.86
C PHE A 600 9.99 12.45 -22.13
N GLN A 601 11.26 12.02 -22.10
CA GLN A 601 12.07 11.91 -23.32
C GLN A 601 11.46 10.84 -24.23
N ARG A 602 11.30 11.16 -25.50
CA ARG A 602 11.05 10.15 -26.54
C ARG A 602 12.30 9.27 -26.61
N GLU A 603 12.21 7.98 -26.34
CA GLU A 603 13.29 7.04 -26.64
C GLU A 603 13.54 7.11 -28.16
N CYS A 604 14.59 7.80 -28.57
CA CYS A 604 15.11 7.69 -29.94
C CYS A 604 15.64 6.27 -30.10
N CYS A 605 15.05 5.48 -31.00
CA CYS A 605 15.58 4.19 -31.41
C CYS A 605 17.07 4.26 -31.65
N PRO A 606 17.91 3.40 -31.07
CA PRO A 606 19.35 3.42 -31.29
C PRO A 606 19.80 2.85 -32.65
N GLU A 607 18.94 2.82 -33.66
CA GLU A 607 19.32 2.41 -35.02
C GLU A 607 19.05 3.49 -36.08
N ARG A 608 19.84 4.56 -36.03
CA ARG A 608 20.26 5.37 -37.19
C ARG A 608 21.40 6.30 -36.78
N SER A 609 22.52 5.75 -36.31
CA SER A 609 23.78 6.49 -36.20
C SER A 609 24.46 6.58 -37.60
N GLY A 610 23.90 7.42 -38.40
CA GLY A 610 24.53 7.91 -39.65
C GLY A 610 24.60 9.43 -39.64
N TYR A 611 24.75 10.04 -38.44
CA TYR A 611 24.93 11.50 -38.37
C TYR A 611 26.41 11.83 -38.24
N ASN A 612 26.96 12.36 -39.35
CA ASN A 612 28.31 12.89 -39.42
C ASN A 612 28.33 14.34 -38.87
N PRO A 613 29.08 14.65 -37.80
CA PRO A 613 29.05 15.96 -37.15
C PRO A 613 29.83 17.06 -37.92
N ASN A 614 30.17 16.87 -39.18
CA ASN A 614 31.02 17.80 -39.97
C ASN A 614 30.30 18.48 -41.15
N THR A 615 29.03 18.83 -41.04
CA THR A 615 28.44 19.82 -41.97
C THR A 615 27.87 20.99 -41.18
N LYS A 616 28.76 21.95 -40.89
CA LYS A 616 28.36 23.34 -40.68
C LYS A 616 27.95 23.90 -42.06
N GLU A 617 26.71 24.20 -42.26
CA GLU A 617 26.32 25.27 -43.19
C GLU A 617 25.17 26.07 -42.58
N ILE A 618 25.51 27.33 -42.43
CA ILE A 618 24.69 28.48 -42.04
C ILE A 618 23.75 28.77 -43.21
N MET A 619 22.43 28.95 -42.96
CA MET A 619 21.62 29.95 -43.68
C MET A 619 20.36 30.29 -42.87
N LEU A 620 20.35 31.55 -42.46
CA LEU A 620 19.30 32.55 -42.30
C LEU A 620 17.93 32.11 -41.75
#